data_f44cec1880ea8d2d1b5f5d116c246e38
#
_entry.id   f44cec1880ea8d2d1b5f5d116c246e38
#
_cell.length_a   1.000
_cell.length_b   1.000
_cell.length_c   1.000
_cell.angle_alpha   90.00
_cell.angle_beta   90.00
_cell.angle_gamma   90.00
#
_symmetry.space_group_name_H-M   'P 1'
#
loop_
_entity.id
_entity.type
_entity.pdbx_description
1 polymer ?
#
loop_
_entity_poly.entity_id
_entity_poly.type
_entity_poly.pdbx_seq_one_letter_code
_entity_poly.pdbx_strand_id
1 'polypeptide(L)'
;YICGRYVRIKNTEAPTTTLDLSLFPSSYHESLTKLHEKYPTWALLPLETNLKWDDVIKEESNIGDSLIYYTYNEGYRSFESPSYNYLLDKFYYDPTEGKNWYYASKKTVAYYMDPRNFLDEKHVFMFEDLSYNPNFQNANTVNNVLGNTFMPGLYNGFPDILNEAPTYADAFIKASTLYDISPIHLASRVRQEMGINGSGSSSGAEFTYKDKTYSGLYNFYNIGAYGYKPTYVAGLIWANGGENGTLKSYNRPWTNPY
;
A
#
# COMPACT_ATOMS: atom_id res chain seq x y z
N TYR A 1 2.68 -4.37 -5.21
CA TYR A 1 2.31 -5.64 -5.84
C TYR A 1 1.49 -6.45 -4.86
N ILE A 2 0.15 -6.35 -4.93
CA ILE A 2 -0.73 -7.31 -4.27
C ILE A 2 -0.69 -8.55 -5.14
N CYS A 3 -0.01 -9.58 -4.67
CA CYS A 3 0.10 -10.84 -5.39
C CYS A 3 -1.28 -11.52 -5.42
N GLY A 4 -1.92 -11.63 -6.59
CA GLY A 4 -3.27 -12.16 -6.79
C GLY A 4 -3.49 -13.64 -6.41
N ARG A 5 -2.61 -14.24 -5.61
CA ARG A 5 -2.79 -15.58 -5.05
C ARG A 5 -3.59 -15.61 -3.74
N TYR A 6 -3.95 -14.46 -3.17
CA TYR A 6 -4.46 -14.40 -1.79
C TYR A 6 -5.92 -14.00 -1.66
N VAL A 7 -6.59 -13.66 -2.75
CA VAL A 7 -8.04 -13.44 -2.74
C VAL A 7 -8.72 -14.61 -3.43
N ARG A 8 -8.82 -15.75 -2.75
CA ARG A 8 -9.87 -16.72 -3.04
C ARG A 8 -11.11 -16.28 -2.28
N ILE A 9 -11.93 -15.47 -2.91
CA ILE A 9 -13.33 -15.34 -2.53
C ILE A 9 -13.93 -16.73 -2.78
N LYS A 10 -14.11 -17.52 -1.73
CA LYS A 10 -14.96 -18.71 -1.81
C LYS A 10 -16.37 -18.17 -2.02
N ASN A 11 -16.81 -18.25 -3.24
CA ASN A 11 -18.11 -17.82 -3.66
C ASN A 11 -19.17 -18.71 -2.99
N THR A 12 -19.76 -18.23 -1.92
CA THR A 12 -21.07 -18.65 -1.47
C THR A 12 -22.02 -17.54 -1.88
N GLU A 13 -22.51 -17.63 -3.13
CA GLU A 13 -23.72 -16.92 -3.61
C GLU A 13 -23.76 -15.39 -3.39
N ALA A 14 -22.67 -14.69 -3.67
CA ALA A 14 -22.76 -13.25 -3.83
C ALA A 14 -23.68 -12.96 -5.05
N PRO A 15 -24.69 -12.10 -4.90
CA PRO A 15 -25.56 -11.77 -6.03
C PRO A 15 -24.75 -11.20 -7.19
N THR A 16 -25.14 -11.53 -8.42
CA THR A 16 -24.57 -10.89 -9.60
C THR A 16 -24.83 -9.38 -9.54
N THR A 17 -23.85 -8.60 -9.91
CA THR A 17 -23.98 -7.14 -10.02
C THR A 17 -24.40 -6.76 -11.43
N THR A 18 -24.88 -5.55 -11.62
CA THR A 18 -25.19 -4.98 -12.94
C THR A 18 -24.06 -4.05 -13.35
N LEU A 19 -23.50 -4.24 -14.54
CA LEU A 19 -22.54 -3.32 -15.14
C LEU A 19 -23.31 -2.30 -16.01
N ASP A 20 -23.34 -1.06 -15.58
CA ASP A 20 -23.88 0.04 -16.37
C ASP A 20 -22.77 0.75 -17.16
N LEU A 21 -22.58 0.35 -18.41
CA LEU A 21 -21.58 0.93 -19.29
C LEU A 21 -21.86 2.38 -19.68
N SER A 22 -23.11 2.86 -19.53
CA SER A 22 -23.43 4.26 -19.85
C SER A 22 -22.74 5.27 -18.93
N LEU A 23 -22.29 4.81 -17.77
CA LEU A 23 -21.54 5.60 -16.79
C LEU A 23 -20.04 5.75 -17.13
N PHE A 24 -19.56 5.01 -18.14
CA PHE A 24 -18.14 5.00 -18.51
C PHE A 24 -17.91 5.51 -19.94
N PRO A 25 -16.78 6.16 -20.20
CA PRO A 25 -16.37 6.44 -21.59
C PRO A 25 -16.26 5.14 -22.40
N SER A 26 -16.63 5.19 -23.68
CA SER A 26 -16.67 4.01 -24.56
C SER A 26 -15.32 3.24 -24.63
N SER A 27 -14.20 3.93 -24.42
CA SER A 27 -12.87 3.33 -24.39
C SER A 27 -12.63 2.37 -23.22
N TYR A 28 -13.50 2.32 -22.21
CA TYR A 28 -13.46 1.37 -21.10
C TYR A 28 -14.31 0.13 -21.32
N HIS A 29 -15.31 0.22 -22.21
CA HIS A 29 -16.39 -0.77 -22.32
C HIS A 29 -15.90 -2.19 -22.57
N GLU A 30 -14.94 -2.39 -23.46
CA GLU A 30 -14.44 -3.73 -23.79
C GLU A 30 -13.79 -4.42 -22.58
N SER A 31 -12.90 -3.73 -21.88
CA SER A 31 -12.21 -4.30 -20.71
C SER A 31 -13.16 -4.55 -19.54
N LEU A 32 -14.06 -3.62 -19.26
CA LEU A 32 -15.06 -3.76 -18.20
C LEU A 32 -16.03 -4.91 -18.50
N THR A 33 -16.49 -5.05 -19.75
CA THR A 33 -17.34 -6.16 -20.16
C THR A 33 -16.65 -7.50 -19.95
N LYS A 34 -15.41 -7.66 -20.40
CA LYS A 34 -14.62 -8.88 -20.20
C LYS A 34 -14.45 -9.25 -18.71
N LEU A 35 -14.17 -8.25 -17.87
CA LEU A 35 -14.05 -8.46 -16.44
C LEU A 35 -15.38 -8.88 -15.80
N HIS A 36 -16.48 -8.21 -16.16
CA HIS A 36 -17.80 -8.50 -15.59
C HIS A 36 -18.34 -9.84 -16.04
N GLU A 37 -18.17 -10.22 -17.31
CA GLU A 37 -18.54 -11.56 -17.81
C GLU A 37 -17.83 -12.68 -17.05
N LYS A 38 -16.57 -12.46 -16.70
CA LYS A 38 -15.79 -13.46 -15.96
C LYS A 38 -16.05 -13.44 -14.46
N TYR A 39 -16.34 -12.26 -13.92
CA TYR A 39 -16.55 -12.01 -12.49
C TYR A 39 -17.85 -11.24 -12.24
N PRO A 40 -19.02 -11.87 -12.50
CA PRO A 40 -20.30 -11.17 -12.48
C PRO A 40 -20.74 -10.69 -11.09
N THR A 41 -19.99 -11.07 -10.04
CA THR A 41 -20.21 -10.59 -8.67
C THR A 41 -19.40 -9.33 -8.32
N TRP A 42 -18.51 -8.88 -9.22
CA TRP A 42 -17.77 -7.65 -9.00
C TRP A 42 -18.61 -6.43 -9.39
N ALA A 43 -18.73 -5.49 -8.47
CA ALA A 43 -19.31 -4.18 -8.76
C ALA A 43 -18.23 -3.28 -9.37
N LEU A 44 -18.39 -2.94 -10.64
CA LEU A 44 -17.50 -2.03 -11.35
C LEU A 44 -18.19 -0.67 -11.46
N LEU A 45 -17.68 0.31 -10.71
CA LEU A 45 -18.28 1.63 -10.57
C LEU A 45 -17.31 2.70 -11.05
N PRO A 46 -17.79 3.79 -11.69
CA PRO A 46 -16.92 4.92 -12.04
C PRO A 46 -16.62 5.76 -10.80
N LEU A 47 -15.42 6.28 -10.75
CA LEU A 47 -15.01 7.32 -9.79
C LEU A 47 -14.72 8.60 -10.57
N GLU A 48 -15.57 9.61 -10.41
CA GLU A 48 -15.36 10.92 -10.99
C GLU A 48 -14.43 11.74 -10.09
N THR A 49 -13.24 12.05 -10.60
CA THR A 49 -12.22 12.80 -9.84
C THR A 49 -12.37 14.31 -10.02
N ASN A 50 -13.13 14.78 -11.01
CA ASN A 50 -13.21 16.17 -11.44
C ASN A 50 -11.86 16.80 -11.88
N LEU A 51 -10.85 15.96 -12.11
CA LEU A 51 -9.54 16.39 -12.58
C LEU A 51 -9.48 16.31 -14.10
N LYS A 52 -8.80 17.27 -14.72
CA LYS A 52 -8.53 17.24 -16.15
C LYS A 52 -7.28 16.40 -16.42
N TRP A 53 -7.38 15.46 -17.34
CA TRP A 53 -6.28 14.57 -17.69
C TRP A 53 -4.97 15.30 -18.02
N ASP A 54 -5.05 16.34 -18.86
CA ASP A 54 -3.86 17.06 -19.28
C ASP A 54 -3.18 17.81 -18.13
N ASP A 55 -3.96 18.33 -17.18
CA ASP A 55 -3.44 19.00 -15.99
C ASP A 55 -2.74 17.98 -15.07
N VAL A 56 -3.37 16.81 -14.85
CA VAL A 56 -2.78 15.73 -14.04
C VAL A 56 -1.48 15.24 -14.68
N ILE A 57 -1.47 14.93 -15.96
CA ILE A 57 -0.25 14.44 -16.63
C ILE A 57 0.84 15.52 -16.64
N LYS A 58 0.47 16.78 -16.75
CA LYS A 58 1.43 17.87 -16.66
C LYS A 58 2.11 17.91 -15.28
N GLU A 59 1.34 17.85 -14.21
CA GLU A 59 1.87 17.90 -12.84
C GLU A 59 2.69 16.64 -12.51
N GLU A 60 2.19 15.44 -12.79
CA GLU A 60 2.87 14.18 -12.48
C GLU A 60 4.11 13.91 -13.35
N SER A 61 4.26 14.63 -14.46
CA SER A 61 5.45 14.51 -15.33
C SER A 61 6.51 15.57 -15.07
N ASN A 62 6.36 16.42 -14.03
CA ASN A 62 7.44 17.30 -13.62
C ASN A 62 8.69 16.49 -13.27
N ILE A 63 9.85 17.04 -13.58
CA ILE A 63 11.11 16.36 -13.31
C ILE A 63 11.29 16.17 -11.80
N GLY A 64 11.40 14.92 -11.39
CA GLY A 64 11.53 14.51 -9.98
C GLY A 64 10.28 13.85 -9.39
N ASP A 65 9.09 14.11 -9.93
CA ASP A 65 7.84 13.58 -9.36
C ASP A 65 7.61 12.11 -9.71
N SER A 66 8.05 11.69 -10.90
CA SER A 66 7.91 10.31 -11.37
C SER A 66 9.25 9.71 -11.78
N LEU A 67 9.61 8.60 -11.15
CA LEU A 67 10.87 7.92 -11.36
C LEU A 67 10.70 6.50 -11.92
N ILE A 68 11.70 6.02 -12.64
CA ILE A 68 11.77 4.66 -13.16
C ILE A 68 13.10 4.00 -12.79
N TYR A 69 13.03 2.73 -12.41
CA TYR A 69 14.20 1.98 -11.98
C TYR A 69 15.08 1.59 -13.16
N TYR A 70 16.38 1.56 -12.99
CA TYR A 70 17.39 1.41 -14.04
C TYR A 70 17.24 0.15 -14.93
N THR A 71 16.60 -0.91 -14.43
CA THR A 71 16.39 -2.15 -15.18
C THR A 71 15.35 -2.04 -16.27
N TYR A 72 14.54 -0.97 -16.27
CA TYR A 72 13.57 -0.73 -17.32
C TYR A 72 14.26 -0.14 -18.56
N ASN A 73 13.66 -0.41 -19.74
CA ASN A 73 14.14 0.10 -20.99
C ASN A 73 14.32 1.63 -20.97
N GLU A 74 15.40 2.12 -21.56
CA GLU A 74 15.72 3.55 -21.64
C GLU A 74 14.63 4.38 -22.32
N GLY A 75 13.86 3.79 -23.24
CA GLY A 75 12.71 4.44 -23.86
C GLY A 75 11.60 4.90 -22.90
N TYR A 76 11.61 4.42 -21.66
CA TYR A 76 10.72 4.89 -20.60
C TYR A 76 11.25 6.13 -19.89
N ARG A 77 12.53 6.48 -20.05
CA ARG A 77 13.17 7.62 -19.41
C ARG A 77 12.87 8.93 -20.13
N SER A 78 12.97 10.04 -19.41
CA SER A 78 12.80 11.37 -19.99
C SER A 78 14.06 11.81 -20.75
N PHE A 79 13.86 12.29 -21.97
CA PHE A 79 14.89 12.96 -22.77
C PHE A 79 14.90 14.49 -22.55
N GLU A 80 14.11 15.02 -21.65
CA GLU A 80 14.06 16.44 -21.37
C GLU A 80 15.20 16.86 -20.43
N SER A 81 15.67 18.12 -20.57
CA SER A 81 16.63 18.68 -19.62
C SER A 81 15.94 18.92 -18.25
N PRO A 82 16.61 18.61 -17.12
CA PRO A 82 17.99 18.15 -16.93
C PRO A 82 18.18 16.63 -16.94
N SER A 83 17.17 15.84 -17.31
CA SER A 83 17.18 14.36 -17.21
C SER A 83 18.15 13.72 -18.21
N TYR A 84 18.42 14.37 -19.31
CA TYR A 84 19.24 13.86 -20.41
C TYR A 84 20.18 14.93 -20.98
N ASN A 85 21.40 14.51 -21.29
CA ASN A 85 22.40 15.34 -21.95
C ASN A 85 22.63 14.85 -23.39
N TYR A 86 22.17 15.62 -24.37
CA TYR A 86 22.25 15.30 -25.77
C TYR A 86 23.69 15.29 -26.32
N LEU A 87 24.61 16.06 -25.71
CA LEU A 87 26.01 16.10 -26.17
C LEU A 87 26.81 14.87 -25.74
N LEU A 88 26.41 14.30 -24.58
CA LEU A 88 27.08 13.15 -23.98
C LEU A 88 26.33 11.84 -24.22
N ASP A 89 25.15 11.91 -24.85
CA ASP A 89 24.22 10.78 -24.99
C ASP A 89 24.00 10.02 -23.68
N LYS A 90 23.64 10.79 -22.65
CA LYS A 90 23.64 10.25 -21.28
C LYS A 90 22.41 10.69 -20.49
N PHE A 91 21.74 9.72 -19.87
CA PHE A 91 20.73 9.97 -18.86
C PHE A 91 21.36 10.29 -17.50
N TYR A 92 20.76 11.23 -16.79
CA TYR A 92 21.06 11.49 -15.37
C TYR A 92 20.02 10.83 -14.49
N TYR A 93 20.50 10.27 -13.38
CA TYR A 93 19.66 9.72 -12.33
C TYR A 93 19.24 10.81 -11.34
N ASP A 94 18.18 10.54 -10.58
CA ASP A 94 17.77 11.42 -9.49
C ASP A 94 18.81 11.42 -8.38
N PRO A 95 19.35 12.58 -7.97
CA PRO A 95 20.39 12.63 -6.95
C PRO A 95 19.88 12.31 -5.54
N THR A 96 18.58 12.45 -5.29
CA THR A 96 17.96 12.17 -3.99
C THR A 96 17.75 10.67 -3.79
N GLU A 97 17.20 10.01 -4.81
CA GLU A 97 16.90 8.57 -4.77
C GLU A 97 18.09 7.69 -5.19
N GLY A 98 19.09 8.29 -5.84
CA GLY A 98 20.34 7.66 -6.18
C GLY A 98 20.40 7.03 -7.57
N LYS A 99 21.57 6.49 -7.91
CA LYS A 99 21.99 6.09 -9.28
C LYS A 99 21.12 5.03 -9.99
N ASN A 100 20.18 4.44 -9.30
CA ASN A 100 19.30 3.44 -9.87
C ASN A 100 17.94 4.02 -10.33
N TRP A 101 17.67 5.29 -10.05
CA TRP A 101 16.40 5.92 -10.34
C TRP A 101 16.56 7.04 -11.36
N TYR A 102 15.83 6.94 -12.46
CA TYR A 102 15.84 7.88 -13.56
C TYR A 102 14.48 8.53 -13.72
N TYR A 103 14.44 9.73 -14.26
CA TYR A 103 13.20 10.46 -14.49
C TYR A 103 12.36 9.79 -15.58
N ALA A 104 11.10 9.55 -15.30
CA ALA A 104 10.17 8.96 -16.27
C ALA A 104 9.81 9.96 -17.37
N SER A 105 9.61 9.47 -18.60
CA SER A 105 9.10 10.30 -19.68
C SER A 105 7.61 10.59 -19.47
N LYS A 106 7.12 11.72 -19.98
CA LYS A 106 5.69 12.07 -19.97
C LYS A 106 4.81 10.96 -20.55
N LYS A 107 5.29 10.28 -21.59
CA LYS A 107 4.59 9.12 -22.18
C LYS A 107 4.50 7.95 -21.21
N THR A 108 5.55 7.70 -20.46
CA THR A 108 5.58 6.64 -19.43
C THR A 108 4.63 6.97 -18.30
N VAL A 109 4.65 8.20 -17.79
CA VAL A 109 3.71 8.68 -16.76
C VAL A 109 2.28 8.50 -17.24
N ALA A 110 1.94 9.00 -18.43
CA ALA A 110 0.60 8.87 -19.01
C ALA A 110 0.17 7.40 -19.16
N TYR A 111 1.06 6.49 -19.53
CA TYR A 111 0.73 5.07 -19.61
C TYR A 111 0.38 4.47 -18.26
N TYR A 112 1.18 4.74 -17.23
CA TYR A 112 0.95 4.17 -15.90
C TYR A 112 -0.21 4.82 -15.13
N MET A 113 -0.59 6.02 -15.50
CA MET A 113 -1.74 6.71 -14.93
C MET A 113 -3.07 6.40 -15.64
N ASP A 114 -3.03 5.85 -16.84
CA ASP A 114 -4.25 5.51 -17.57
C ASP A 114 -4.85 4.20 -17.06
N PRO A 115 -6.02 4.22 -16.37
CA PRO A 115 -6.63 3.02 -15.81
C PRO A 115 -6.90 1.92 -16.85
N ARG A 116 -7.13 2.30 -18.12
CA ARG A 116 -7.44 1.34 -19.19
C ARG A 116 -6.34 0.33 -19.44
N ASN A 117 -5.09 0.67 -19.13
CA ASN A 117 -3.94 -0.22 -19.23
C ASN A 117 -3.88 -1.29 -18.14
N PHE A 118 -4.77 -1.20 -17.13
CA PHE A 118 -4.74 -2.02 -15.92
C PHE A 118 -6.09 -2.66 -15.59
N LEU A 119 -7.07 -2.59 -16.50
CA LEU A 119 -8.38 -3.23 -16.35
C LEU A 119 -8.31 -4.70 -16.80
N ASP A 120 -7.47 -5.47 -16.14
CA ASP A 120 -7.33 -6.91 -16.25
C ASP A 120 -7.44 -7.58 -14.88
N GLU A 121 -7.47 -8.91 -14.85
CA GLU A 121 -7.71 -9.71 -13.65
C GLU A 121 -6.69 -9.52 -12.51
N LYS A 122 -5.50 -9.05 -12.81
CA LYS A 122 -4.43 -8.85 -11.83
C LYS A 122 -4.38 -7.41 -11.34
N HIS A 123 -4.51 -6.48 -12.27
CA HIS A 123 -4.23 -5.08 -12.02
C HIS A 123 -5.47 -4.32 -11.58
N VAL A 124 -6.69 -4.80 -11.89
CA VAL A 124 -7.95 -4.15 -11.49
C VAL A 124 -8.04 -3.87 -9.99
N PHE A 125 -7.39 -4.68 -9.17
CA PHE A 125 -7.32 -4.45 -7.72
C PHE A 125 -6.53 -3.21 -7.30
N MET A 126 -5.85 -2.54 -8.23
CA MET A 126 -5.28 -1.20 -7.99
C MET A 126 -6.38 -0.15 -7.77
N PHE A 127 -7.59 -0.44 -8.24
CA PHE A 127 -8.77 0.43 -8.15
C PHE A 127 -9.80 -0.09 -7.14
N GLU A 128 -9.40 -1.00 -6.25
CA GLU A 128 -10.29 -1.52 -5.21
C GLU A 128 -10.80 -0.38 -4.32
N ASP A 129 -12.10 -0.37 -4.07
CA ASP A 129 -12.69 0.48 -3.04
C ASP A 129 -12.15 0.04 -1.67
N LEU A 130 -11.48 0.93 -1.00
CA LEU A 130 -10.85 0.67 0.30
C LEU A 130 -11.77 0.94 1.49
N SER A 131 -13.05 1.23 1.27
CA SER A 131 -14.02 1.33 2.34
C SER A 131 -14.30 -0.03 2.99
N TYR A 132 -14.74 0.00 4.26
CA TYR A 132 -15.05 -1.22 5.00
C TYR A 132 -16.42 -1.78 4.62
N ASN A 133 -16.45 -3.02 4.14
CA ASN A 133 -17.68 -3.73 3.86
C ASN A 133 -17.78 -5.02 4.70
N PRO A 134 -18.53 -5.01 5.83
CA PRO A 134 -18.63 -6.15 6.75
C PRO A 134 -19.26 -7.40 6.13
N ASN A 135 -19.99 -7.27 5.02
CA ASN A 135 -20.60 -8.43 4.35
C ASN A 135 -19.55 -9.36 3.72
N PHE A 136 -18.38 -8.82 3.35
CA PHE A 136 -17.31 -9.55 2.67
C PHE A 136 -16.00 -9.55 3.43
N GLN A 137 -15.74 -8.50 4.21
CA GLN A 137 -14.48 -8.25 4.90
C GLN A 137 -14.63 -8.60 6.39
N ASN A 138 -14.39 -9.84 6.73
CA ASN A 138 -14.52 -10.38 8.09
C ASN A 138 -13.22 -11.00 8.58
N ALA A 139 -13.18 -11.46 9.83
CA ALA A 139 -11.99 -12.05 10.44
C ALA A 139 -11.43 -13.24 9.64
N ASN A 140 -12.27 -14.05 9.00
CA ASN A 140 -11.81 -15.17 8.19
C ASN A 140 -11.08 -14.69 6.93
N THR A 141 -11.59 -13.65 6.25
CA THR A 141 -10.94 -13.09 5.07
C THR A 141 -9.62 -12.41 5.43
N VAL A 142 -9.56 -11.72 6.58
CA VAL A 142 -8.31 -11.17 7.11
C VAL A 142 -7.31 -12.28 7.43
N ASN A 143 -7.73 -13.34 8.12
CA ASN A 143 -6.87 -14.48 8.44
C ASN A 143 -6.32 -15.19 7.18
N ASN A 144 -7.06 -15.19 6.06
CA ASN A 144 -6.53 -15.69 4.79
C ASN A 144 -5.36 -14.82 4.27
N VAL A 145 -5.39 -13.52 4.48
CA VAL A 145 -4.28 -12.62 4.15
C VAL A 145 -3.09 -12.86 5.08
N LEU A 146 -3.35 -13.04 6.37
CA LEU A 146 -2.32 -13.25 7.38
C LEU A 146 -1.68 -14.65 7.30
N GLY A 147 -2.35 -15.62 6.77
CA GLY A 147 -2.12 -17.06 6.60
C GLY A 147 -0.78 -17.66 7.02
N ASN A 148 0.32 -17.33 6.39
CA ASN A 148 1.65 -17.89 6.67
C ASN A 148 2.56 -16.91 7.44
N THR A 149 1.98 -15.92 8.10
CA THR A 149 2.77 -14.93 8.85
C THR A 149 2.84 -15.28 10.33
N PHE A 150 3.53 -14.46 11.10
CA PHE A 150 3.55 -14.54 12.57
C PHE A 150 2.24 -14.10 13.24
N MET A 151 1.29 -13.57 12.49
CA MET A 151 0.05 -12.95 12.99
C MET A 151 -1.20 -13.86 13.11
N PRO A 152 -1.28 -15.09 12.60
CA PRO A 152 -2.43 -15.94 12.87
C PRO A 152 -2.54 -16.27 14.36
N GLY A 153 -3.75 -16.12 14.91
CA GLY A 153 -4.06 -16.50 16.29
C GLY A 153 -4.07 -15.35 17.28
N LEU A 154 -3.90 -15.69 18.54
CA LEU A 154 -4.02 -14.77 19.65
C LEU A 154 -2.87 -13.77 19.72
N TYR A 155 -3.19 -12.60 20.18
CA TYR A 155 -2.21 -11.62 20.61
C TYR A 155 -1.49 -12.09 21.88
N ASN A 156 -0.30 -12.59 21.77
CA ASN A 156 0.48 -12.98 22.94
C ASN A 156 1.12 -11.75 23.59
N GLY A 157 0.69 -11.40 24.81
CA GLY A 157 1.38 -10.44 25.65
C GLY A 157 0.66 -9.12 25.98
N PHE A 158 -0.57 -8.93 25.53
CA PHE A 158 -1.34 -7.70 25.81
C PHE A 158 -2.73 -8.02 26.36
N PRO A 159 -2.88 -8.26 27.68
CA PRO A 159 -4.14 -8.65 28.30
C PRO A 159 -5.26 -7.61 28.13
N ASP A 160 -4.94 -6.34 28.07
CA ASP A 160 -5.95 -5.28 27.90
C ASP A 160 -6.58 -5.26 26.51
N ILE A 161 -5.87 -5.76 25.51
CA ILE A 161 -6.35 -5.87 24.13
C ILE A 161 -7.13 -7.17 23.93
N LEU A 162 -6.80 -8.23 24.64
CA LEU A 162 -7.46 -9.54 24.54
C LEU A 162 -8.96 -9.47 24.81
N ASN A 163 -9.42 -8.51 25.58
CA ASN A 163 -10.86 -8.31 25.87
C ASN A 163 -11.60 -7.64 24.71
N GLU A 164 -10.92 -6.84 23.89
CA GLU A 164 -11.55 -6.05 22.83
C GLU A 164 -11.23 -6.56 21.42
N ALA A 165 -10.04 -7.13 21.24
CA ALA A 165 -9.59 -7.69 19.97
C ALA A 165 -8.58 -8.82 20.25
N PRO A 166 -9.03 -10.05 20.50
CA PRO A 166 -8.19 -11.16 20.96
C PRO A 166 -7.20 -11.65 19.88
N THR A 167 -7.43 -11.33 18.62
CA THR A 167 -6.56 -11.71 17.51
C THR A 167 -6.14 -10.52 16.67
N TYR A 168 -5.08 -10.67 15.86
CA TYR A 168 -4.71 -9.65 14.87
C TYR A 168 -5.85 -9.37 13.88
N ALA A 169 -6.60 -10.40 13.48
CA ALA A 169 -7.74 -10.21 12.59
C ALA A 169 -8.82 -9.34 13.24
N ASP A 170 -9.11 -9.55 14.54
CA ASP A 170 -10.08 -8.71 15.27
C ASP A 170 -9.59 -7.27 15.38
N ALA A 171 -8.27 -7.06 15.56
CA ALA A 171 -7.67 -5.74 15.57
C ALA A 171 -7.90 -4.99 14.25
N PHE A 172 -7.64 -5.66 13.13
CA PHE A 172 -7.88 -5.06 11.81
C PHE A 172 -9.38 -4.77 11.58
N ILE A 173 -10.28 -5.66 11.98
CA ILE A 173 -11.73 -5.43 11.88
C ILE A 173 -12.16 -4.25 12.75
N LYS A 174 -11.65 -4.13 13.98
CA LYS A 174 -11.97 -3.00 14.85
C LYS A 174 -11.48 -1.68 14.26
N ALA A 175 -10.25 -1.63 13.78
CA ALA A 175 -9.71 -0.45 13.08
C ALA A 175 -10.58 -0.08 11.86
N SER A 176 -11.00 -1.07 11.10
CA SER A 176 -11.85 -0.89 9.92
C SER A 176 -13.23 -0.34 10.28
N THR A 177 -13.82 -0.82 11.34
CA THR A 177 -15.11 -0.32 11.84
C THR A 177 -15.01 1.14 12.33
N LEU A 178 -13.87 1.52 12.91
CA LEU A 178 -13.67 2.88 13.42
C LEU A 178 -13.36 3.91 12.35
N TYR A 179 -12.66 3.50 11.29
CA TYR A 179 -12.07 4.42 10.30
C TYR A 179 -12.57 4.20 8.88
N ASP A 180 -13.54 3.32 8.69
CA ASP A 180 -14.12 2.98 7.37
C ASP A 180 -13.05 2.64 6.32
N ILE A 181 -12.12 1.75 6.69
CA ILE A 181 -11.06 1.28 5.80
C ILE A 181 -11.03 -0.24 5.71
N SER A 182 -10.77 -0.78 4.53
CA SER A 182 -10.69 -2.24 4.29
C SER A 182 -9.67 -2.92 5.22
N PRO A 183 -10.08 -3.90 6.05
CA PRO A 183 -9.18 -4.68 6.90
C PRO A 183 -8.24 -5.56 6.06
N ILE A 184 -8.66 -5.93 4.85
CA ILE A 184 -7.84 -6.66 3.88
C ILE A 184 -6.66 -5.80 3.43
N HIS A 185 -6.93 -4.52 3.13
CA HIS A 185 -5.90 -3.55 2.77
C HIS A 185 -4.92 -3.35 3.93
N LEU A 186 -5.41 -3.10 5.13
CA LEU A 186 -4.58 -2.92 6.32
C LEU A 186 -3.67 -4.13 6.58
N ALA A 187 -4.26 -5.34 6.58
CA ALA A 187 -3.52 -6.59 6.78
C ALA A 187 -2.48 -6.86 5.68
N SER A 188 -2.83 -6.57 4.43
CA SER A 188 -1.91 -6.72 3.28
C SER A 188 -0.71 -5.80 3.39
N ARG A 189 -0.93 -4.55 3.80
CA ARG A 189 0.15 -3.57 4.04
C ARG A 189 1.07 -4.04 5.17
N VAL A 190 0.51 -4.42 6.32
CA VAL A 190 1.31 -4.94 7.43
C VAL A 190 2.11 -6.18 7.01
N ARG A 191 1.50 -7.10 6.28
CA ARG A 191 2.20 -8.29 5.76
C ARG A 191 3.36 -7.90 4.84
N GLN A 192 3.18 -6.90 3.99
CA GLN A 192 4.23 -6.40 3.10
C GLN A 192 5.40 -5.80 3.89
N GLU A 193 5.10 -4.98 4.90
CA GLU A 193 6.10 -4.26 5.67
C GLU A 193 6.86 -5.17 6.66
N MET A 194 6.16 -6.09 7.31
CA MET A 194 6.72 -6.96 8.35
C MET A 194 7.24 -8.29 7.82
N GLY A 195 6.82 -8.70 6.62
CA GLY A 195 7.14 -10.01 6.07
C GLY A 195 6.46 -11.16 6.81
N ILE A 196 6.91 -12.38 6.52
CA ILE A 196 6.30 -13.61 7.08
C ILE A 196 6.63 -13.77 8.57
N ASN A 197 7.85 -13.44 8.95
CA ASN A 197 8.39 -13.71 10.29
C ASN A 197 8.29 -12.52 11.25
N GLY A 198 7.77 -11.38 10.80
CA GLY A 198 7.85 -10.14 11.56
C GLY A 198 9.24 -9.51 11.49
N SER A 199 9.41 -8.43 12.23
CA SER A 199 10.68 -7.70 12.32
C SER A 199 10.86 -7.12 13.73
N GLY A 200 11.98 -6.42 13.98
CA GLY A 200 12.17 -5.65 15.20
C GLY A 200 11.05 -4.63 15.45
N SER A 201 10.43 -4.12 14.37
CA SER A 201 9.30 -3.17 14.47
C SER A 201 8.01 -3.78 15.03
N SER A 202 7.85 -5.10 15.00
CA SER A 202 6.63 -5.79 15.42
C SER A 202 6.77 -6.60 16.70
N SER A 203 7.97 -6.66 17.29
CA SER A 203 8.27 -7.56 18.41
C SER A 203 8.07 -6.94 19.79
N GLY A 204 8.13 -5.62 19.90
CA GLY A 204 8.20 -4.93 21.20
C GLY A 204 9.48 -5.24 22.00
N ALA A 205 10.43 -5.93 21.40
CA ALA A 205 11.67 -6.31 22.05
C ALA A 205 12.53 -5.10 22.45
N GLU A 206 13.43 -5.32 23.38
CA GLU A 206 14.40 -4.32 23.79
C GLU A 206 15.39 -4.01 22.66
N PHE A 207 15.74 -2.75 22.51
CA PHE A 207 16.77 -2.28 21.59
C PHE A 207 17.50 -1.05 22.15
N THR A 208 18.70 -0.79 21.66
CA THR A 208 19.50 0.35 22.06
C THR A 208 19.62 1.37 20.93
N TYR A 209 19.47 2.64 21.25
CA TYR A 209 19.71 3.76 20.36
C TYR A 209 20.43 4.89 21.12
N LYS A 210 21.62 5.31 20.68
CA LYS A 210 22.45 6.36 21.32
C LYS A 210 22.56 6.17 22.84
N ASP A 211 23.07 5.05 23.27
CA ASP A 211 23.30 4.71 24.68
C ASP A 211 22.05 4.66 25.59
N LYS A 212 20.86 4.76 25.02
CA LYS A 212 19.58 4.57 25.72
C LYS A 212 18.93 3.28 25.30
N THR A 213 18.32 2.61 26.25
CA THR A 213 17.56 1.37 26.04
C THR A 213 16.07 1.68 25.99
N TYR A 214 15.39 1.06 25.03
CA TYR A 214 13.94 1.17 24.78
C TYR A 214 13.33 -0.21 24.64
N SER A 215 12.06 -0.36 25.01
CA SER A 215 11.30 -1.59 24.84
C SER A 215 9.80 -1.30 24.73
N GLY A 216 9.00 -2.29 24.32
CA GLY A 216 7.56 -2.17 24.25
C GLY A 216 7.09 -1.16 23.19
N LEU A 217 7.85 -0.93 22.12
CA LEU A 217 7.49 -0.04 21.01
C LEU A 217 7.19 -0.87 19.76
N TYR A 218 6.20 -0.41 19.00
CA TYR A 218 5.72 -1.09 17.81
C TYR A 218 5.55 -0.11 16.63
N ASN A 219 5.84 -0.59 15.43
CA ASN A 219 5.67 0.20 14.21
C ASN A 219 5.43 -0.75 13.02
N PHE A 220 4.23 -1.28 12.90
CA PHE A 220 3.86 -2.27 11.88
C PHE A 220 3.88 -1.74 10.44
N TYR A 221 3.91 -0.43 10.26
CA TYR A 221 3.96 0.20 8.93
C TYR A 221 5.32 0.80 8.60
N ASN A 222 6.35 0.59 9.44
CA ASN A 222 7.71 1.12 9.27
C ASN A 222 7.78 2.63 9.03
N ILE A 223 6.83 3.41 9.56
CA ILE A 223 6.79 4.86 9.39
C ILE A 223 8.05 5.47 10.03
N GLY A 224 8.77 6.30 9.26
CA GLY A 224 10.02 6.92 9.72
C GLY A 224 11.22 5.97 9.81
N ALA A 225 11.13 4.77 9.24
CA ALA A 225 12.22 3.77 9.26
C ALA A 225 13.29 4.09 8.19
N TYR A 226 13.96 5.23 8.30
CA TYR A 226 15.03 5.66 7.38
C TYR A 226 16.15 6.41 8.12
N GLY A 227 17.26 6.63 7.45
CA GLY A 227 18.35 7.49 7.94
C GLY A 227 19.22 6.91 9.05
N TYR A 228 18.92 5.72 9.58
CA TYR A 228 19.69 5.01 10.59
C TYR A 228 19.75 3.50 10.28
N LYS A 229 20.76 2.81 10.77
CA LYS A 229 20.85 1.34 10.61
C LYS A 229 21.02 0.66 11.97
N PRO A 230 20.25 -0.41 12.22
CA PRO A 230 19.19 -0.96 11.34
C PRO A 230 18.00 -0.01 11.26
N THR A 231 17.35 0.07 10.08
CA THR A 231 16.29 1.06 9.77
C THR A 231 15.08 0.97 10.69
N TYR A 232 14.74 -0.24 11.16
CA TYR A 232 13.62 -0.43 12.09
C TYR A 232 13.82 0.34 13.41
N VAL A 233 15.06 0.53 13.86
CA VAL A 233 15.37 1.32 15.08
C VAL A 233 14.94 2.78 14.89
N ALA A 234 15.22 3.38 13.73
CA ALA A 234 14.76 4.74 13.43
C ALA A 234 13.22 4.81 13.47
N GLY A 235 12.54 3.83 12.88
CA GLY A 235 11.09 3.71 12.92
C GLY A 235 10.53 3.56 14.34
N LEU A 236 11.20 2.81 15.22
CA LEU A 236 10.80 2.67 16.61
C LEU A 236 11.03 3.93 17.43
N ILE A 237 12.12 4.67 17.18
CA ILE A 237 12.34 5.98 17.81
C ILE A 237 11.30 6.99 17.33
N TRP A 238 10.93 6.96 16.04
CA TRP A 238 9.80 7.74 15.55
C TRP A 238 8.49 7.34 16.27
N ALA A 239 8.20 6.03 16.40
CA ALA A 239 7.03 5.51 17.12
C ALA A 239 7.04 5.88 18.62
N ASN A 240 8.21 6.06 19.24
CA ASN A 240 8.34 6.58 20.60
C ASN A 240 7.92 8.06 20.72
N GLY A 241 7.82 8.79 19.63
CA GLY A 241 7.67 10.25 19.67
C GLY A 241 9.00 10.98 19.81
N GLY A 242 10.06 10.46 19.18
CA GLY A 242 11.43 10.92 19.26
C GLY A 242 12.19 10.31 20.44
N GLU A 243 13.48 10.62 20.57
CA GLU A 243 14.39 10.03 21.58
C GLU A 243 13.89 10.17 23.03
N ASN A 244 13.11 11.19 23.34
CA ASN A 244 12.63 11.48 24.69
C ASN A 244 11.12 11.20 24.87
N GLY A 245 10.42 10.68 23.86
CA GLY A 245 8.99 10.40 23.93
C GLY A 245 8.11 11.63 24.07
N THR A 246 8.58 12.79 23.61
CA THR A 246 7.90 14.08 23.83
C THR A 246 6.98 14.51 22.70
N LEU A 247 7.18 13.98 21.49
CA LEU A 247 6.38 14.29 20.31
C LEU A 247 5.09 13.44 20.30
N LYS A 248 3.96 14.07 20.62
CA LYS A 248 2.67 13.36 20.78
C LYS A 248 1.83 13.30 19.51
N SER A 249 2.28 13.89 18.39
CA SER A 249 1.59 13.77 17.11
C SER A 249 1.39 12.30 16.71
N TYR A 250 0.31 12.00 15.99
CA TYR A 250 -0.07 10.64 15.58
C TYR A 250 -0.28 9.66 16.77
N ASN A 251 -0.75 10.16 17.92
CA ASN A 251 -0.99 9.38 19.12
C ASN A 251 0.23 8.57 19.61
N ARG A 252 1.45 9.09 19.39
CA ARG A 252 2.67 8.46 19.88
C ARG A 252 2.86 8.71 21.38
N PRO A 253 3.54 7.85 22.14
CA PRO A 253 4.24 6.64 21.69
C PRO A 253 3.31 5.47 21.36
N TRP A 254 3.71 4.66 20.40
CA TRP A 254 3.02 3.44 20.01
C TRP A 254 3.53 2.27 20.85
N THR A 255 2.86 2.03 21.96
CA THR A 255 3.26 1.04 22.98
C THR A 255 2.46 -0.27 22.93
N ASN A 256 1.62 -0.42 21.93
CA ASN A 256 0.92 -1.67 21.65
C ASN A 256 0.94 -1.94 20.16
N PRO A 257 0.78 -3.20 19.74
CA PRO A 257 0.79 -3.59 18.34
C PRO A 257 -0.53 -3.32 17.61
N TYR A 258 -1.39 -2.54 18.19
CA TYR A 258 -2.78 -2.37 17.80
C TYR A 258 -3.03 -1.05 17.09
#